data_486436c4c598e16109bee0ea63ec06c5
#
_entry.id   486436c4c598e16109bee0ea63ec06c5
#
_cell.length_a   1.000
_cell.length_b   1.000
_cell.length_c   1.000
_cell.angle_alpha   90.00
_cell.angle_beta   90.00
_cell.angle_gamma   90.00
#
_symmetry.space_group_name_H-M   'P 1'
#
loop_
_entity.id
_entity.type
_entity.pdbx_description
1 polymer ?
#
loop_
_entity_poly.entity_id
_entity_poly.type
_entity_poly.pdbx_seq_one_letter_code
_entity_poly.pdbx_strand_id
1 'polypeptide(L)'
;MDAHYLFDTNICIYVRRKKPEQVFRRFDQLVPGEAAISVITYGELLYGANKSAQREASLKTLNEFFRLVPALPLPEKAGEVYGFIRADLETKGEVISANDLWIAAHALASRLTLITNNEKEFRRVRGLKVQNWAV
;
A
#
# COMPACT_ATOMS: atom_id res chain seq x y z
N MET A 1 3.33 17.56 6.07
CA MET A 1 3.72 17.24 4.68
C MET A 1 2.76 16.23 4.09
N ASP A 2 2.31 16.49 2.88
CA ASP A 2 1.39 15.57 2.21
C ASP A 2 2.14 14.35 1.67
N ALA A 3 1.49 13.19 1.74
CA ALA A 3 2.02 11.97 1.18
C ALA A 3 2.06 12.04 -0.34
N HIS A 4 3.08 11.47 -0.95
CA HIS A 4 3.19 11.31 -2.40
C HIS A 4 3.02 9.85 -2.82
N TYR A 5 3.37 8.94 -1.94
CA TYR A 5 3.40 7.50 -2.23
C TYR A 5 2.48 6.74 -1.30
N LEU A 6 1.80 5.75 -1.87
CA LEU A 6 1.04 4.78 -1.09
C LEU A 6 1.73 3.42 -1.26
N PHE A 7 2.19 2.83 -0.17
CA PHE A 7 2.84 1.52 -0.19
C PHE A 7 1.80 0.42 -0.09
N ASP A 8 1.93 -0.63 -0.90
CA ASP A 8 1.15 -1.84 -0.65
C ASP A 8 1.78 -2.64 0.49
N THR A 9 1.10 -3.71 0.91
CA THR A 9 1.52 -4.49 2.07
C THR A 9 2.90 -5.12 1.88
N ASN A 10 3.20 -5.66 0.71
CA ASN A 10 4.49 -6.31 0.45
C ASN A 10 5.64 -5.31 0.48
N ILE A 11 5.44 -4.10 -0.01
CA ILE A 11 6.47 -3.06 0.04
C ILE A 11 6.79 -2.70 1.49
N CYS A 12 5.78 -2.63 2.36
CA CYS A 12 6.00 -2.40 3.79
C CYS A 12 6.89 -3.50 4.39
N ILE A 13 6.64 -4.74 4.02
CA ILE A 13 7.45 -5.87 4.48
C ILE A 13 8.88 -5.73 3.99
N TYR A 14 9.08 -5.39 2.72
CA TYR A 14 10.41 -5.18 2.16
C TYR A 14 11.17 -4.07 2.89
N VAL A 15 10.54 -2.94 3.11
CA VAL A 15 11.16 -1.80 3.81
C VAL A 15 11.58 -2.21 5.22
N ARG A 16 10.71 -2.92 5.94
CA ARG A 16 11.00 -3.36 7.32
C ARG A 16 12.13 -4.38 7.38
N ARG A 17 12.25 -5.23 6.36
CA ARG A 17 13.33 -6.22 6.25
C ARG A 17 14.61 -5.63 5.68
N LYS A 18 14.54 -4.42 5.13
CA LYS A 18 15.64 -3.77 4.41
C LYS A 18 16.09 -4.56 3.19
N LYS A 19 15.17 -5.32 2.60
CA LYS A 19 15.41 -6.16 1.41
C LYS A 19 14.16 -6.17 0.53
N PRO A 20 14.30 -6.09 -0.80
CA PRO A 20 15.55 -5.85 -1.56
C PRO A 20 16.19 -4.52 -1.21
N GLU A 21 17.49 -4.46 -1.30
CA GLU A 21 18.26 -3.29 -0.90
C GLU A 21 17.82 -2.01 -1.64
N GLN A 22 17.52 -2.12 -2.93
CA GLN A 22 17.10 -0.97 -3.74
C GLN A 22 15.77 -0.37 -3.26
N VAL A 23 14.86 -1.18 -2.72
CA VAL A 23 13.61 -0.70 -2.13
C VAL A 23 13.94 0.13 -0.88
N PHE A 24 14.77 -0.41 0.00
CA PHE A 24 15.15 0.28 1.23
C PHE A 24 15.88 1.59 0.94
N ARG A 25 16.77 1.61 -0.05
CA ARG A 25 17.51 2.83 -0.43
C ARG A 25 16.56 3.94 -0.86
N ARG A 26 15.54 3.62 -1.65
CA ARG A 26 14.54 4.60 -2.07
C ARG A 26 13.76 5.13 -0.88
N PHE A 27 13.35 4.23 0.00
CA PHE A 27 12.62 4.58 1.21
C PHE A 27 13.46 5.47 2.15
N ASP A 28 14.74 5.13 2.31
CA ASP A 28 15.62 5.84 3.24
C ASP A 28 15.84 7.30 2.84
N GLN A 29 15.59 7.65 1.58
CA GLN A 29 15.70 9.01 1.07
C GLN A 29 14.46 9.86 1.35
N LEU A 30 13.38 9.25 1.78
CA LEU A 30 12.12 9.96 2.05
C LEU A 30 12.14 10.57 3.44
N VAL A 31 11.38 11.65 3.60
CA VAL A 31 11.11 12.17 4.95
C VAL A 31 9.85 11.49 5.51
N PRO A 32 9.70 11.41 6.85
CA PRO A 32 8.51 10.81 7.45
C PRO A 32 7.22 11.43 6.91
N GLY A 33 6.25 10.58 6.53
CA GLY A 33 4.95 11.01 6.01
C GLY A 33 4.91 11.20 4.50
N GLU A 34 6.05 11.20 3.82
CA GLU A 34 6.09 11.27 2.35
C GLU A 34 5.54 9.99 1.72
N ALA A 35 5.75 8.87 2.36
CA ALA A 35 5.08 7.61 2.07
C ALA A 35 4.05 7.34 3.15
N ALA A 36 2.92 6.78 2.75
CA ALA A 36 1.83 6.42 3.66
C ALA A 36 1.25 5.08 3.24
N ILE A 37 0.34 4.56 4.05
CA ILE A 37 -0.38 3.33 3.74
C ILE A 37 -1.87 3.57 3.86
N SER A 38 -2.65 2.77 3.15
CA SER A 38 -4.09 2.73 3.32
C SER A 38 -4.42 2.07 4.67
N VAL A 39 -5.56 2.43 5.26
CA VAL A 39 -6.09 1.72 6.41
C VAL A 39 -6.27 0.23 6.12
N ILE A 40 -6.43 -0.14 4.85
CA ILE A 40 -6.51 -1.55 4.42
C ILE A 40 -5.18 -2.26 4.70
N THR A 41 -4.07 -1.68 4.26
CA THR A 41 -2.72 -2.22 4.52
C THR A 41 -2.41 -2.20 6.02
N TYR A 42 -2.81 -1.13 6.70
CA TYR A 42 -2.67 -1.01 8.15
C TYR A 42 -3.29 -2.22 8.86
N GLY A 43 -4.53 -2.57 8.49
CA GLY A 43 -5.22 -3.72 9.05
C GLY A 43 -4.52 -5.04 8.74
N GLU A 44 -4.03 -5.21 7.51
CA GLU A 44 -3.29 -6.42 7.13
C GLU A 44 -2.02 -6.61 7.95
N LEU A 45 -1.27 -5.52 8.16
CA LEU A 45 -0.03 -5.57 8.94
C LEU A 45 -0.33 -5.86 10.41
N LEU A 46 -1.36 -5.23 10.97
CA LEU A 46 -1.77 -5.49 12.35
C LEU A 46 -2.28 -6.92 12.55
N TYR A 47 -3.00 -7.46 11.56
CA TYR A 47 -3.41 -8.86 11.58
C TYR A 47 -2.19 -9.78 11.70
N GLY A 48 -1.18 -9.55 10.86
CA GLY A 48 0.05 -10.34 10.89
C GLY A 48 0.75 -10.27 12.24
N ALA A 49 0.84 -9.08 12.84
CA ALA A 49 1.45 -8.90 14.15
C ALA A 49 0.65 -9.59 15.27
N ASN A 50 -0.68 -9.49 15.22
CA ASN A 50 -1.55 -10.07 16.24
C ASN A 50 -1.51 -11.60 16.25
N LYS A 51 -1.29 -12.23 15.11
CA LYS A 51 -1.21 -13.70 15.06
C LYS A 51 0.23 -14.23 15.21
N SER A 52 1.20 -13.34 15.34
CA SER A 52 2.60 -13.71 15.50
C SER A 52 2.82 -14.36 16.88
N ALA A 53 3.74 -15.32 16.94
CA ALA A 53 4.18 -15.90 18.21
C ALA A 53 4.90 -14.86 19.08
N GLN A 54 5.39 -13.77 18.46
CA GLN A 54 6.06 -12.66 19.13
C GLN A 54 5.17 -11.40 19.06
N ARG A 55 3.91 -11.55 19.44
CA ARG A 55 2.89 -10.52 19.25
C ARG A 55 3.30 -9.14 19.77
N GLU A 56 3.73 -9.06 21.04
CA GLU A 56 4.07 -7.76 21.64
C GLU A 56 5.26 -7.09 20.94
N ALA A 57 6.31 -7.86 20.65
CA ALA A 57 7.49 -7.35 19.96
C ALA A 57 7.11 -6.91 18.53
N SER A 58 6.28 -7.69 17.84
CA SER A 58 5.83 -7.37 16.49
C SER A 58 5.01 -6.09 16.46
N LEU A 59 4.09 -5.90 17.42
CA LEU A 59 3.30 -4.69 17.52
C LEU A 59 4.17 -3.47 17.81
N LYS A 60 5.16 -3.62 18.66
CA LYS A 60 6.07 -2.52 19.00
C LYS A 60 6.85 -2.04 17.78
N THR A 61 7.48 -2.96 17.05
CA THR A 61 8.26 -2.60 15.87
C THR A 61 7.38 -2.06 14.76
N LEU A 62 6.16 -2.58 14.64
CA LEU A 62 5.21 -2.11 13.65
C LEU A 62 4.75 -0.67 13.97
N ASN A 63 4.50 -0.37 15.24
CA ASN A 63 4.13 0.99 15.65
C ASN A 63 5.25 2.00 15.38
N GLU A 64 6.50 1.59 15.52
CA GLU A 64 7.64 2.43 15.14
C GLU A 64 7.65 2.72 13.65
N PHE A 65 7.36 1.70 12.83
CA PHE A 65 7.26 1.86 11.38
C PHE A 65 6.15 2.85 11.01
N PHE A 66 5.00 2.79 11.68
CA PHE A 66 3.87 3.67 11.39
C PHE A 66 4.15 5.15 11.68
N ARG A 67 5.17 5.45 12.48
CA ARG A 67 5.60 6.85 12.68
C ARG A 67 6.25 7.41 11.43
N LEU A 68 6.87 6.56 10.63
CA LEU A 68 7.52 6.96 9.38
C LEU A 68 6.54 6.86 8.20
N VAL A 69 5.67 5.85 8.23
CA VAL A 69 4.71 5.55 7.15
C VAL A 69 3.31 5.49 7.78
N PRO A 70 2.66 6.64 7.94
CA PRO A 70 1.36 6.68 8.64
C PRO A 70 0.24 6.06 7.83
N ALA A 71 -0.76 5.54 8.54
CA ALA A 71 -1.98 5.04 7.93
C ALA A 71 -2.91 6.19 7.63
N LEU A 72 -3.47 6.22 6.43
CA LEU A 72 -4.45 7.22 6.02
C LEU A 72 -5.84 6.60 6.05
N PRO A 73 -6.84 7.35 6.55
CA PRO A 73 -8.22 6.90 6.47
C PRO A 73 -8.62 6.73 5.01
N LEU A 74 -9.47 5.74 4.73
CA LEU A 74 -9.98 5.54 3.39
C LEU A 74 -10.96 6.68 3.06
N PRO A 75 -10.69 7.51 2.04
CA PRO A 75 -11.60 8.60 1.74
C PRO A 75 -12.91 8.08 1.12
N GLU A 76 -14.00 8.81 1.32
CA GLU A 76 -15.29 8.43 0.75
C GLU A 76 -15.21 8.27 -0.76
N LYS A 77 -14.44 9.11 -1.42
CA LYS A 77 -14.23 9.03 -2.87
C LYS A 77 -13.66 7.69 -3.32
N ALA A 78 -12.90 7.02 -2.45
CA ALA A 78 -12.37 5.69 -2.77
C ALA A 78 -13.49 4.68 -2.99
N GLY A 79 -14.65 4.86 -2.36
CA GLY A 79 -15.82 4.01 -2.60
C GLY A 79 -16.35 4.14 -4.02
N GLU A 80 -16.45 5.38 -4.52
CA GLU A 80 -16.89 5.63 -5.91
C GLU A 80 -15.90 5.03 -6.89
N VAL A 81 -14.60 5.24 -6.65
CA VAL A 81 -13.54 4.71 -7.52
C VAL A 81 -13.54 3.19 -7.49
N TYR A 82 -13.67 2.60 -6.31
CA TYR A 82 -13.74 1.14 -6.15
C TYR A 82 -14.86 0.54 -7.00
N GLY A 83 -16.06 1.10 -6.92
CA GLY A 83 -17.21 0.61 -7.69
C GLY A 83 -16.94 0.65 -9.19
N PHE A 84 -16.34 1.75 -9.65
CA PHE A 84 -16.03 1.92 -11.07
C PHE A 84 -14.94 0.94 -11.54
N ILE A 85 -13.80 0.87 -10.84
CA ILE A 85 -12.68 0.04 -11.30
C ILE A 85 -13.01 -1.44 -11.21
N ARG A 86 -13.74 -1.87 -10.18
CA ARG A 86 -14.14 -3.26 -10.06
C ARG A 86 -15.06 -3.68 -11.20
N ALA A 87 -16.07 -2.88 -11.52
CA ALA A 87 -16.97 -3.16 -12.63
C ALA A 87 -16.21 -3.21 -13.96
N ASP A 88 -15.28 -2.27 -14.18
CA ASP A 88 -14.47 -2.23 -15.38
C ASP A 88 -13.61 -3.49 -15.53
N LEU A 89 -12.92 -3.90 -14.46
CA LEU A 89 -12.05 -5.08 -14.48
C LEU A 89 -12.85 -6.37 -14.67
N GLU A 90 -14.01 -6.48 -14.04
CA GLU A 90 -14.87 -7.66 -14.22
C GLU A 90 -15.34 -7.78 -15.67
N THR A 91 -15.69 -6.65 -16.29
CA THR A 91 -16.09 -6.64 -17.71
C THR A 91 -14.97 -7.13 -18.62
N LYS A 92 -13.73 -6.82 -18.27
CA LYS A 92 -12.55 -7.23 -19.07
C LYS A 92 -12.01 -8.60 -18.70
N GLY A 93 -12.56 -9.25 -17.67
CA GLY A 93 -12.02 -10.50 -17.16
C GLY A 93 -10.65 -10.38 -16.52
N GLU A 94 -10.33 -9.21 -15.99
CA GLU A 94 -9.02 -8.90 -15.39
C GLU A 94 -9.12 -8.61 -13.89
N VAL A 95 -9.85 -9.42 -13.17
CA VAL A 95 -10.14 -9.21 -11.73
C VAL A 95 -8.88 -9.26 -10.89
N ILE A 96 -8.80 -8.41 -9.88
CA ILE A 96 -7.78 -8.45 -8.85
C ILE A 96 -8.45 -8.63 -7.48
N SER A 97 -7.69 -8.98 -6.43
CA SER A 97 -8.26 -9.25 -5.11
C SER A 97 -8.97 -8.03 -4.52
N ALA A 98 -9.92 -8.27 -3.62
CA ALA A 98 -10.71 -7.20 -3.01
C ALA A 98 -9.82 -6.18 -2.27
N ASN A 99 -8.84 -6.66 -1.49
CA ASN A 99 -7.95 -5.74 -0.78
C ASN A 99 -7.11 -4.90 -1.74
N ASP A 100 -6.60 -5.51 -2.80
CA ASP A 100 -5.83 -4.78 -3.82
C ASP A 100 -6.71 -3.77 -4.56
N LEU A 101 -7.98 -4.10 -4.80
CA LEU A 101 -8.93 -3.15 -5.39
C LEU A 101 -9.10 -1.92 -4.49
N TRP A 102 -9.24 -2.12 -3.17
CA TRP A 102 -9.38 -1.01 -2.24
C TRP A 102 -8.12 -0.15 -2.16
N ILE A 103 -6.93 -0.80 -2.18
CA ILE A 103 -5.66 -0.08 -2.18
C ILE A 103 -5.52 0.76 -3.44
N ALA A 104 -5.86 0.19 -4.60
CA ALA A 104 -5.84 0.89 -5.88
C ALA A 104 -6.81 2.06 -5.88
N ALA A 105 -8.03 1.85 -5.37
CA ALA A 105 -9.04 2.89 -5.27
C ALA A 105 -8.60 4.04 -4.37
N HIS A 106 -7.94 3.70 -3.26
CA HIS A 106 -7.41 4.70 -2.33
C HIS A 106 -6.34 5.57 -3.01
N ALA A 107 -5.39 4.92 -3.70
CA ALA A 107 -4.33 5.64 -4.40
C ALA A 107 -4.90 6.59 -5.47
N LEU A 108 -5.85 6.10 -6.27
CA LEU A 108 -6.50 6.92 -7.29
C LEU A 108 -7.26 8.09 -6.69
N ALA A 109 -8.09 7.83 -5.68
CA ALA A 109 -8.91 8.87 -5.05
C ALA A 109 -8.06 9.97 -4.43
N SER A 110 -6.90 9.63 -3.90
CA SER A 110 -6.00 10.56 -3.23
C SER A 110 -4.85 11.06 -4.12
N ARG A 111 -4.83 10.63 -5.39
CA ARG A 111 -3.79 11.02 -6.36
C ARG A 111 -2.38 10.68 -5.89
N LEU A 112 -2.24 9.51 -5.29
CA LEU A 112 -0.95 9.00 -4.83
C LEU A 112 -0.40 8.00 -5.82
N THR A 113 0.93 7.92 -5.91
CA THR A 113 1.59 6.88 -6.68
C THR A 113 1.67 5.62 -5.83
N LEU A 114 1.15 4.52 -6.35
CA LEU A 114 1.21 3.23 -5.66
C LEU A 114 2.57 2.59 -5.88
N ILE A 115 3.22 2.22 -4.79
CA ILE A 115 4.49 1.49 -4.84
C ILE A 115 4.19 0.03 -4.54
N THR A 116 4.50 -0.84 -5.49
CA THR A 116 4.16 -2.27 -5.40
C THR A 116 5.16 -3.10 -6.17
N ASN A 117 5.36 -4.34 -5.74
CA ASN A 117 6.11 -5.34 -6.52
C ASN A 117 5.17 -6.14 -7.44
N ASN A 118 3.87 -5.96 -7.30
CA ASN A 118 2.87 -6.63 -8.13
C ASN A 118 2.32 -5.70 -9.21
N GLU A 119 3.24 -5.08 -9.95
CA GLU A 119 2.85 -4.07 -10.94
C GLU A 119 2.00 -4.64 -12.06
N LYS A 120 2.20 -5.91 -12.44
CA LYS A 120 1.42 -6.55 -13.50
C LYS A 120 -0.08 -6.50 -13.19
N GLU A 121 -0.45 -6.78 -11.95
CA GLU A 121 -1.84 -6.78 -11.51
C GLU A 121 -2.38 -5.36 -11.40
N PHE A 122 -1.65 -4.47 -10.75
CA PHE A 122 -2.12 -3.10 -10.53
C PHE A 122 -2.16 -2.26 -11.80
N ARG A 123 -1.35 -2.59 -12.82
CA ARG A 123 -1.41 -1.88 -14.10
C ARG A 123 -2.70 -2.16 -14.88
N ARG A 124 -3.48 -3.15 -14.46
CA ARG A 124 -4.82 -3.38 -15.01
C ARG A 124 -5.77 -2.24 -14.67
N VAL A 125 -5.48 -1.47 -13.62
CA VAL A 125 -6.33 -0.37 -13.15
C VAL A 125 -5.99 0.89 -13.94
N ARG A 126 -6.96 1.34 -14.76
CA ARG A 126 -6.78 2.51 -15.62
C ARG A 126 -6.57 3.77 -14.79
N GLY A 127 -5.56 4.56 -15.14
CA GLY A 127 -5.27 5.83 -14.51
C GLY A 127 -4.43 5.75 -13.24
N LEU A 128 -4.19 4.55 -12.73
CA LEU A 128 -3.37 4.37 -11.53
C LEU A 128 -1.89 4.56 -11.85
N LYS A 129 -1.23 5.43 -11.09
CA LYS A 129 0.21 5.61 -11.18
C LYS A 129 0.88 4.54 -10.34
N VAL A 130 1.71 3.71 -10.96
CA VAL A 130 2.36 2.57 -10.32
C VAL A 130 3.86 2.66 -10.52
N GLN A 131 4.63 2.42 -9.45
CA GLN A 131 6.08 2.27 -9.53
C GLN A 131 6.47 1.00 -8.81
N ASN A 132 7.47 0.31 -9.34
CA ASN A 132 8.05 -0.88 -8.71
C ASN A 132 9.50 -0.55 -8.33
N TRP A 133 9.75 -0.39 -7.04
CA TRP A 133 11.09 -0.10 -6.52
C TRP A 133 11.96 -1.35 -6.37
N ALA A 134 11.36 -2.53 -6.55
CA ALA A 134 12.07 -3.80 -6.41
C ALA A 134 12.82 -4.24 -7.68
N VAL A 135 12.63 -3.53 -8.77
CA VAL A 135 13.33 -3.83 -10.04
C VAL A 135 14.46 -2.87 -10.31
#